data_b41c4c53ba5a3812684ea329e66e1251
#
_entry.id   b41c4c53ba5a3812684ea329e66e1251
#
_cell.length_a   1.000
_cell.length_b   1.000
_cell.length_c   1.000
_cell.angle_alpha   90.00
_cell.angle_beta   90.00
_cell.angle_gamma   90.00
#
_symmetry.space_group_name_H-M   'P 1'
#
loop_
_entity.id
_entity.type
_entity.pdbx_description
1 polymer ?
#
loop_
_entity_poly.entity_id
_entity_poly.type
_entity_poly.pdbx_seq_one_letter_code
_entity_poly.pdbx_strand_id
1 'polypeptide(L)'
;NELTNIQVLNDDGSGASQKQPRIVDDGDFVYVIWADYRSDGHIYFATNYDPTVGLDKDLLPSNFIVKGMYPNPFNKNLAIEFSLQQKSTITLTAFDILGRVVDLRELGIYSPGAHYISWNGKDHVAGVYFMQLTAGRKTHVQKVIYLK
;
A
#
# COMPACT_ATOMS: atom_id res chain seq x y z
N ASN A 1 -9.82 -28.73 -3.36
CA ASN A 1 -8.85 -28.41 -2.30
C ASN A 1 -9.57 -28.47 -0.98
N GLU A 2 -9.29 -29.50 -0.18
CA GLU A 2 -9.80 -29.58 1.18
C GLU A 2 -9.08 -28.55 2.05
N LEU A 3 -9.86 -27.79 2.82
CA LEU A 3 -9.32 -26.92 3.87
C LEU A 3 -8.78 -27.82 4.98
N THR A 4 -7.49 -28.10 4.98
CA THR A 4 -6.84 -29.04 5.89
C THR A 4 -6.53 -28.46 7.27
N ASN A 5 -6.80 -27.16 7.51
CA ASN A 5 -6.56 -26.51 8.79
C ASN A 5 -7.70 -25.56 9.13
N ILE A 6 -8.75 -26.06 9.77
CA ILE A 6 -9.79 -25.21 10.34
C ILE A 6 -9.27 -24.71 11.69
N GLN A 7 -8.83 -23.46 11.72
CA GLN A 7 -8.48 -22.78 12.96
C GLN A 7 -9.74 -22.14 13.55
N VAL A 8 -10.07 -22.47 14.78
CA VAL A 8 -11.14 -21.78 15.51
C VAL A 8 -10.62 -20.39 15.85
N LEU A 9 -11.18 -19.38 15.20
CA LEU A 9 -10.80 -17.97 15.41
C LEU A 9 -11.40 -17.39 16.70
N ASN A 10 -12.26 -18.15 17.35
CA ASN A 10 -12.90 -17.82 18.61
C ASN A 10 -12.72 -18.96 19.60
N ASP A 11 -11.94 -18.74 20.64
CA ASP A 11 -11.58 -19.73 21.66
C ASP A 11 -12.30 -19.52 23.00
N ASP A 12 -13.30 -18.63 23.06
CA ASP A 12 -13.83 -18.16 24.32
C ASP A 12 -14.75 -19.12 25.09
N GLY A 13 -15.23 -20.16 24.44
CA GLY A 13 -16.11 -21.16 25.06
C GLY A 13 -17.39 -20.60 25.70
N SER A 14 -17.66 -19.33 25.62
CA SER A 14 -18.72 -18.62 26.36
C SER A 14 -20.10 -18.75 25.74
N GLY A 15 -20.21 -19.20 24.47
CA GLY A 15 -21.47 -19.25 23.73
C GLY A 15 -22.06 -17.84 23.43
N ALA A 16 -21.27 -16.80 23.60
CA ALA A 16 -21.71 -15.42 23.38
C ALA A 16 -22.03 -15.12 21.92
N SER A 17 -22.96 -14.22 21.70
CA SER A 17 -23.46 -13.90 20.36
C SER A 17 -22.44 -13.05 19.58
N GLN A 18 -21.83 -13.68 18.59
CA GLN A 18 -21.01 -13.02 17.60
C GLN A 18 -21.82 -12.83 16.31
N LYS A 19 -21.76 -11.66 15.73
CA LYS A 19 -22.61 -11.29 14.60
C LYS A 19 -21.84 -10.63 13.48
N GLN A 20 -22.40 -10.81 12.27
CA GLN A 20 -21.98 -10.08 11.06
C GLN A 20 -20.49 -10.27 10.67
N PRO A 21 -19.98 -11.50 10.58
CA PRO A 21 -18.62 -11.68 10.09
C PRO A 21 -18.50 -11.16 8.66
N ARG A 22 -17.40 -10.47 8.38
CA ARG A 22 -16.98 -10.05 7.05
C ARG A 22 -15.64 -10.69 6.77
N ILE A 23 -15.52 -11.25 5.58
CA ILE A 23 -14.29 -11.90 5.12
C ILE A 23 -13.83 -11.17 3.90
N VAL A 24 -12.54 -10.84 3.89
CA VAL A 24 -11.84 -10.27 2.74
C VAL A 24 -10.61 -11.14 2.48
N ASP A 25 -10.40 -11.48 1.22
CA ASP A 25 -9.25 -12.23 0.74
C ASP A 25 -8.54 -11.35 -0.28
N ASP A 26 -7.23 -11.13 -0.11
CA ASP A 26 -6.38 -10.39 -1.05
C ASP A 26 -5.50 -11.32 -1.91
N GLY A 27 -5.76 -12.64 -1.82
CA GLY A 27 -5.06 -13.70 -2.53
C GLY A 27 -3.84 -14.27 -1.78
N ASP A 28 -3.30 -13.54 -0.80
CA ASP A 28 -2.20 -13.99 0.06
C ASP A 28 -2.68 -14.27 1.49
N PHE A 29 -3.62 -13.44 1.97
CA PHE A 29 -4.15 -13.52 3.33
C PHE A 29 -5.67 -13.42 3.36
N VAL A 30 -6.26 -14.07 4.34
CA VAL A 30 -7.67 -13.95 4.66
C VAL A 30 -7.81 -13.11 5.93
N TYR A 31 -8.68 -12.12 5.87
CA TYR A 31 -8.99 -11.25 6.99
C TYR A 31 -10.44 -11.45 7.38
N VAL A 32 -10.69 -11.67 8.68
CA VAL A 32 -12.02 -11.82 9.22
C VAL A 32 -12.25 -10.73 10.26
N ILE A 33 -13.35 -10.00 10.11
CA ILE A 33 -13.79 -8.98 11.07
C ILE A 33 -15.17 -9.37 11.56
N TRP A 34 -15.43 -9.31 12.88
CA TRP A 34 -16.74 -9.55 13.43
C TRP A 34 -17.03 -8.64 14.61
N ALA A 35 -18.32 -8.44 14.90
CA ALA A 35 -18.78 -7.76 16.10
C ALA A 35 -19.02 -8.77 17.23
N ASP A 36 -18.50 -8.48 18.39
CA ASP A 36 -18.66 -9.25 19.60
C ASP A 36 -19.40 -8.42 20.66
N TYR A 37 -20.49 -8.97 21.17
CA TYR A 37 -21.39 -8.28 22.11
C TYR A 37 -21.28 -8.82 23.54
N ARG A 38 -20.16 -9.44 23.90
CA ARG A 38 -19.96 -10.02 25.25
C ARG A 38 -19.91 -8.98 26.37
N SER A 39 -19.43 -7.79 26.06
CA SER A 39 -19.42 -6.68 27.03
C SER A 39 -19.95 -5.41 26.35
N ASP A 40 -19.13 -4.53 25.89
CA ASP A 40 -19.53 -3.21 25.38
C ASP A 40 -19.60 -3.12 23.84
N GLY A 41 -19.66 -4.26 23.16
CA GLY A 41 -19.73 -4.32 21.70
C GLY A 41 -18.43 -3.93 21.01
N HIS A 42 -17.43 -4.81 21.04
CA HIS A 42 -16.15 -4.60 20.38
C HIS A 42 -16.12 -5.21 18.99
N ILE A 43 -15.30 -4.63 18.10
CA ILE A 43 -14.97 -5.21 16.81
C ILE A 43 -13.68 -5.98 16.96
N TYR A 44 -13.72 -7.26 16.57
CA TYR A 44 -12.56 -8.14 16.57
C TYR A 44 -12.08 -8.38 15.15
N PHE A 45 -10.81 -8.70 15.05
CA PHE A 45 -10.12 -8.97 13.80
C PHE A 45 -9.27 -10.22 13.93
N ALA A 46 -9.29 -11.07 12.93
CA ALA A 46 -8.40 -12.20 12.81
C ALA A 46 -7.90 -12.33 11.36
N THR A 47 -6.74 -12.93 11.21
CA THR A 47 -6.12 -13.21 9.91
C THR A 47 -5.41 -14.57 9.99
N ASN A 48 -5.27 -15.26 8.86
CA ASN A 48 -4.44 -16.44 8.73
C ASN A 48 -2.92 -16.11 8.70
N TYR A 49 -2.57 -14.84 8.87
CA TYR A 49 -1.19 -14.45 9.03
C TYR A 49 -0.65 -14.99 10.37
N ASP A 50 0.32 -15.88 10.29
CA ASP A 50 1.07 -16.36 11.46
C ASP A 50 2.42 -15.63 11.54
N PRO A 51 2.62 -14.72 12.50
CA PRO A 51 3.86 -13.99 12.65
C PRO A 51 5.03 -14.88 13.08
N THR A 52 4.77 -16.17 13.42
CA THR A 52 5.81 -17.12 13.85
C THR A 52 6.27 -18.05 12.73
N VAL A 53 5.48 -18.20 11.66
CA VAL A 53 5.82 -19.03 10.49
C VAL A 53 6.67 -18.22 9.53
N GLY A 54 7.97 -18.27 9.77
CA GLY A 54 9.02 -17.78 8.90
C GLY A 54 8.83 -16.33 8.51
N LEU A 55 9.74 -15.47 8.90
CA LEU A 55 9.84 -14.12 8.34
C LEU A 55 9.89 -14.24 6.82
N ASP A 56 8.72 -14.26 6.18
CA ASP A 56 8.65 -14.01 4.77
C ASP A 56 9.40 -12.69 4.53
N LYS A 57 10.44 -12.74 3.71
CA LYS A 57 11.28 -11.58 3.42
C LYS A 57 10.46 -10.37 2.92
N ASP A 58 9.21 -10.59 2.52
CA ASP A 58 8.27 -9.56 2.09
C ASP A 58 7.60 -8.79 3.25
N LEU A 59 7.72 -9.30 4.50
CA LEU A 59 7.22 -8.63 5.72
C LEU A 59 8.30 -7.85 6.49
N LEU A 60 9.55 -7.90 6.02
CA LEU A 60 10.58 -7.01 6.53
C LEU A 60 10.25 -5.55 6.18
N PRO A 61 10.67 -4.58 7.03
CA PRO A 61 10.37 -3.17 6.84
C PRO A 61 10.65 -2.76 5.41
N SER A 62 9.66 -2.16 4.79
CA SER A 62 9.47 -1.94 3.36
C SER A 62 10.76 -1.94 2.53
N ASN A 63 10.95 -2.98 1.71
CA ASN A 63 12.02 -3.06 0.70
C ASN A 63 11.99 -1.90 -0.32
N PHE A 64 11.04 -0.98 -0.15
CA PHE A 64 10.80 0.20 -0.95
C PHE A 64 10.55 1.39 -0.02
N ILE A 65 11.43 2.37 -0.07
CA ILE A 65 11.37 3.60 0.73
C ILE A 65 11.43 4.78 -0.23
N VAL A 66 10.39 5.61 -0.22
CA VAL A 66 10.43 6.93 -0.86
C VAL A 66 10.99 7.93 0.13
N LYS A 67 12.16 8.51 -0.17
CA LYS A 67 12.82 9.49 0.69
C LYS A 67 12.17 10.87 0.58
N GLY A 68 11.65 11.19 -0.61
CA GLY A 68 10.92 12.42 -0.83
C GLY A 68 10.65 12.73 -2.30
N MET A 69 9.74 13.69 -2.48
CA MET A 69 9.41 14.29 -3.76
C MET A 69 9.57 15.81 -3.64
N TYR A 70 10.58 16.38 -4.32
CA TYR A 70 10.94 17.77 -4.14
C TYR A 70 11.45 18.44 -5.42
N PRO A 71 11.46 19.80 -5.48
CA PRO A 71 10.84 20.72 -4.51
C PRO A 71 9.31 20.54 -4.47
N ASN A 72 8.69 20.95 -3.37
CA ASN A 72 7.23 20.97 -3.25
C ASN A 72 6.83 22.23 -2.44
N PRO A 73 6.24 23.27 -3.06
CA PRO A 73 5.82 23.35 -4.47
C PRO A 73 6.97 23.33 -5.49
N PHE A 74 6.66 22.94 -6.74
CA PHE A 74 7.62 22.94 -7.85
C PHE A 74 7.05 23.68 -9.07
N ASN A 75 7.93 24.17 -9.97
CA ASN A 75 7.52 24.96 -11.16
C ASN A 75 7.92 24.33 -12.50
N LYS A 76 8.78 23.33 -12.51
CA LYS A 76 9.20 22.67 -13.77
C LYS A 76 9.32 21.17 -13.59
N ASN A 77 10.26 20.77 -12.76
CA ASN A 77 10.55 19.35 -12.51
C ASN A 77 10.37 19.05 -11.03
N LEU A 78 9.70 17.94 -10.77
CA LEU A 78 9.61 17.30 -9.47
C LEU A 78 10.60 16.14 -9.44
N ALA A 79 11.52 16.17 -8.53
CA ALA A 79 12.43 15.08 -8.26
C ALA A 79 11.80 14.08 -7.30
N ILE A 80 11.98 12.79 -7.56
CA ILE A 80 11.48 11.70 -6.72
C ILE A 80 12.66 10.81 -6.37
N GLU A 81 13.00 10.77 -5.09
CA GLU A 81 14.09 9.96 -4.57
C GLU A 81 13.54 8.76 -3.81
N PHE A 82 13.99 7.57 -4.16
CA PHE A 82 13.57 6.33 -3.51
C PHE A 82 14.70 5.31 -3.45
N SER A 83 14.55 4.30 -2.61
CA SER A 83 15.48 3.19 -2.51
C SER A 83 14.75 1.85 -2.52
N LEU A 84 15.40 0.86 -3.13
CA LEU A 84 14.95 -0.51 -3.24
C LEU A 84 15.95 -1.43 -2.55
N GLN A 85 15.46 -2.44 -1.84
CA GLN A 85 16.30 -3.52 -1.33
C GLN A 85 16.33 -4.73 -2.26
N GLN A 86 15.33 -4.84 -3.15
CA GLN A 86 15.25 -5.90 -4.15
C GLN A 86 14.82 -5.35 -5.50
N LYS A 87 15.12 -6.10 -6.56
CA LYS A 87 14.75 -5.79 -7.95
C LYS A 87 13.23 -5.68 -8.06
N SER A 88 12.72 -4.56 -8.59
CA SER A 88 11.28 -4.29 -8.68
C SER A 88 10.93 -3.54 -9.95
N THR A 89 9.74 -3.79 -10.48
CA THR A 89 9.14 -2.96 -11.55
C THR A 89 8.60 -1.68 -10.93
N ILE A 90 8.95 -0.53 -11.53
CA ILE A 90 8.57 0.79 -11.05
C ILE A 90 7.58 1.43 -12.00
N THR A 91 6.50 1.96 -11.43
CA THR A 91 5.48 2.73 -12.14
C THR A 91 5.23 4.03 -11.39
N LEU A 92 5.17 5.14 -12.13
CA LEU A 92 4.79 6.45 -11.62
C LEU A 92 3.44 6.85 -12.21
N THR A 93 2.48 7.18 -11.35
CA THR A 93 1.16 7.67 -11.76
C THR A 93 0.89 9.02 -11.11
N ALA A 94 0.45 9.98 -11.89
CA ALA A 94 0.00 11.28 -11.42
C ALA A 94 -1.53 11.37 -11.51
N PHE A 95 -2.17 11.79 -10.43
CA PHE A 95 -3.61 12.03 -10.35
C PHE A 95 -3.88 13.51 -10.09
N ASP A 96 -4.97 14.01 -10.64
CA ASP A 96 -5.51 15.31 -10.27
C ASP A 96 -6.33 15.23 -8.95
N ILE A 97 -6.87 16.38 -8.51
CA ILE A 97 -7.69 16.48 -7.28
C ILE A 97 -9.01 15.70 -7.35
N LEU A 98 -9.45 15.29 -8.56
CA LEU A 98 -10.65 14.49 -8.77
C LEU A 98 -10.33 12.99 -8.84
N GLY A 99 -9.06 12.60 -8.63
CA GLY A 99 -8.60 11.22 -8.72
C GLY A 99 -8.45 10.69 -10.16
N ARG A 100 -8.49 11.55 -11.17
CA ARG A 100 -8.30 11.15 -12.56
C ARG A 100 -6.81 11.04 -12.84
N VAL A 101 -6.41 9.96 -13.52
CA VAL A 101 -5.04 9.78 -13.99
C VAL A 101 -4.75 10.83 -15.07
N VAL A 102 -3.73 11.65 -14.85
CA VAL A 102 -3.26 12.68 -15.79
C VAL A 102 -1.94 12.31 -16.45
N ASP A 103 -1.15 11.44 -15.83
CA ASP A 103 0.08 10.87 -16.40
C ASP A 103 0.34 9.48 -15.81
N LEU A 104 0.78 8.55 -16.66
CA LEU A 104 1.17 7.20 -16.25
C LEU A 104 2.46 6.83 -16.98
N ARG A 105 3.49 6.47 -16.21
CA ARG A 105 4.81 6.08 -16.73
C ARG A 105 5.23 4.73 -16.17
N GLU A 106 5.33 3.76 -17.04
CA GLU A 106 5.99 2.50 -16.75
C GLU A 106 7.51 2.69 -16.91
N LEU A 107 8.22 2.77 -15.80
CA LEU A 107 9.65 3.09 -15.77
C LEU A 107 10.53 1.84 -15.94
N GLY A 108 9.92 0.65 -15.94
CA GLY A 108 10.61 -0.61 -16.10
C GLY A 108 11.17 -1.15 -14.78
N ILE A 109 12.19 -2.00 -14.90
CA ILE A 109 12.76 -2.74 -13.78
C ILE A 109 14.00 -2.02 -13.25
N TYR A 110 14.02 -1.80 -11.92
CA TYR A 110 15.12 -1.20 -11.18
C TYR A 110 15.80 -2.23 -10.27
N SER A 111 17.12 -2.14 -10.17
CA SER A 111 17.94 -2.97 -9.28
C SER A 111 17.87 -2.48 -7.83
N PRO A 112 18.32 -3.27 -6.83
CA PRO A 112 18.51 -2.75 -5.47
C PRO A 112 19.42 -1.52 -5.44
N GLY A 113 19.13 -0.59 -4.52
CA GLY A 113 19.91 0.63 -4.34
C GLY A 113 19.07 1.89 -4.31
N ALA A 114 19.74 3.04 -4.27
CA ALA A 114 19.12 4.37 -4.34
C ALA A 114 18.88 4.78 -5.79
N HIS A 115 17.73 5.37 -6.04
CA HIS A 115 17.28 5.78 -7.37
C HIS A 115 16.70 7.17 -7.34
N TYR A 116 16.74 7.79 -8.52
CA TYR A 116 16.30 9.13 -8.76
C TYR A 116 15.54 9.20 -10.08
N ILE A 117 14.32 9.70 -10.05
CA ILE A 117 13.50 9.94 -11.24
C ILE A 117 12.95 11.36 -11.22
N SER A 118 12.56 11.88 -12.37
CA SER A 118 12.02 13.24 -12.50
C SER A 118 10.68 13.22 -13.23
N TRP A 119 9.72 13.97 -12.70
CA TRP A 119 8.46 14.26 -13.38
C TRP A 119 8.42 15.72 -13.82
N ASN A 120 8.08 15.96 -15.10
CA ASN A 120 7.99 17.31 -15.67
C ASN A 120 6.53 17.73 -15.80
N GLY A 121 6.17 18.84 -15.18
CA GLY A 121 4.81 19.39 -15.17
C GLY A 121 4.42 20.23 -16.39
N LYS A 122 5.32 20.47 -17.37
CA LYS A 122 5.12 21.47 -18.44
C LYS A 122 3.83 21.30 -19.25
N ASP A 123 3.39 20.06 -19.44
CA ASP A 123 2.22 19.71 -20.24
C ASP A 123 0.92 19.64 -19.40
N HIS A 124 1.03 20.01 -18.12
CA HIS A 124 -0.08 19.99 -17.16
C HIS A 124 -0.44 21.40 -16.69
N VAL A 125 -1.63 21.58 -16.15
CA VAL A 125 -2.07 22.83 -15.55
C VAL A 125 -1.51 22.98 -14.13
N ALA A 126 -1.25 24.21 -13.70
CA ALA A 126 -0.88 24.47 -12.31
C ALA A 126 -1.97 23.98 -11.36
N GLY A 127 -1.58 23.36 -10.26
CA GLY A 127 -2.54 22.80 -9.31
C GLY A 127 -1.95 21.77 -8.37
N VAL A 128 -2.83 21.11 -7.65
CA VAL A 128 -2.50 20.01 -6.74
C VAL A 128 -2.57 18.68 -7.48
N TYR A 129 -1.56 17.86 -7.26
CA TYR A 129 -1.47 16.50 -7.80
C TYR A 129 -1.15 15.50 -6.69
N PHE A 130 -1.56 14.26 -6.89
CA PHE A 130 -1.16 13.13 -6.08
C PHE A 130 -0.25 12.24 -6.92
N MET A 131 1.01 12.18 -6.52
CA MET A 131 2.03 11.36 -7.17
C MET A 131 2.08 10.01 -6.50
N GLN A 132 1.80 8.96 -7.24
CA GLN A 132 1.85 7.58 -6.77
C GLN A 132 3.05 6.88 -7.41
N LEU A 133 3.99 6.43 -6.58
CA LEU A 133 5.11 5.60 -6.99
C LEU A 133 4.86 4.18 -6.52
N THR A 134 4.86 3.23 -7.45
CA THR A 134 4.64 1.80 -7.17
C THR A 134 5.91 1.02 -7.46
N ALA A 135 6.30 0.13 -6.56
CA ALA A 135 7.41 -0.80 -6.70
C ALA A 135 6.89 -2.23 -6.44
N GLY A 136 6.65 -3.00 -7.51
CA GLY A 136 5.95 -4.28 -7.42
C GLY A 136 4.56 -4.13 -6.79
N ARG A 137 4.38 -4.70 -5.60
CA ARG A 137 3.12 -4.60 -4.84
C ARG A 137 3.07 -3.41 -3.87
N LYS A 138 4.17 -2.70 -3.67
CA LYS A 138 4.26 -1.59 -2.70
C LYS A 138 3.98 -0.26 -3.38
N THR A 139 3.22 0.58 -2.72
CA THR A 139 2.81 1.88 -3.25
C THR A 139 3.05 2.99 -2.22
N HIS A 140 3.56 4.12 -2.70
CA HIS A 140 3.68 5.36 -1.93
C HIS A 140 2.98 6.48 -2.66
N VAL A 141 2.16 7.26 -1.96
CA VAL A 141 1.43 8.41 -2.51
C VAL A 141 1.84 9.68 -1.78
N GLN A 142 2.17 10.73 -2.51
CA GLN A 142 2.49 12.04 -1.96
C GLN A 142 1.76 13.15 -2.71
N LYS A 143 1.17 14.08 -1.95
CA LYS A 143 0.60 15.33 -2.49
C LYS A 143 1.72 16.28 -2.87
N VAL A 144 1.64 16.83 -4.08
CA VAL A 144 2.56 17.85 -4.59
C VAL A 144 1.79 19.04 -5.19
N ILE A 145 2.42 20.18 -5.24
CA ILE A 145 1.83 21.42 -5.79
C ILE A 145 2.69 21.86 -6.97
N TYR A 146 2.10 21.87 -8.16
CA TYR A 146 2.71 22.39 -9.36
C TYR A 146 2.36 23.86 -9.55
N LEU A 147 3.37 24.70 -9.70
CA LEU A 147 3.29 26.13 -10.03
C LEU A 147 3.74 26.30 -11.49
N LYS A 148 3.09 27.18 -12.21
CA LYS A 148 3.47 27.45 -13.61
C LYS A 148 4.36 28.70 -13.71
#